data_c27964c899b30288e35c287b7e3cea1e
#
_entry.id   c27964c899b30288e35c287b7e3cea1e
#
_cell.length_a   1.000
_cell.length_b   1.000
_cell.length_c   1.000
_cell.angle_alpha   90.00
_cell.angle_beta   90.00
_cell.angle_gamma   90.00
#
_symmetry.space_group_name_H-M   'P 1'
#
loop_
_entity.id
_entity.type
_entity.pdbx_description
1 polymer ?
#
loop_
_entity_poly.entity_id
_entity_poly.type
_entity_poly.pdbx_seq_one_letter_code
_entity_poly.pdbx_strand_id
1 'polypeptide(L)'
;MARQTNLQPKNPATHCSIGIFVLKICNFAKKLRMSRSLISVIICSINPDLASKTIDNLTKTAGLPLEVHVIDNRHNNRPISQVYNEGAQASEAPYLLFIHEDVLIETENWGRILTSKLEEQSCGVIGFAGSTLWLPGPYAWWNVPEEYHRCNYRHIENGQTQTYILPAGHSGGFMPVISLDGVAMAVRREVWAKFPFDEKVLTGFHCYDIDFSVEISRHYTNYVNYDIRLLHLSSGKYDQRWLEISENVFFAKWKNLPPLAVDCFPSNLQEIKDKAMYRYVFRKIRTSAPKSLLKKLIRIYATRDTITGIRLKRSATLYWHYLTHKAFKKDC
;
A
#
# COMPACT_ATOMS: atom_id res chain seq x y z
N MET A 1 19.70 89.98 8.24
CA MET A 1 18.57 89.68 7.29
C MET A 1 18.74 88.25 6.87
N ALA A 2 17.99 87.33 7.50
CA ALA A 2 17.97 85.94 7.14
C ALA A 2 16.52 85.54 6.80
N ARG A 3 16.26 85.04 5.64
CA ARG A 3 14.97 84.55 5.16
C ARG A 3 14.77 83.09 5.64
N GLN A 4 13.73 82.91 6.40
CA GLN A 4 13.18 81.58 6.70
C GLN A 4 12.42 81.07 5.48
N THR A 5 12.74 79.88 5.03
CA THR A 5 11.92 79.13 4.06
C THR A 5 11.22 77.95 4.78
N ASN A 6 9.90 78.04 4.82
CA ASN A 6 8.99 77.01 5.29
C ASN A 6 9.00 75.79 4.35
N LEU A 7 9.29 74.62 4.87
CA LEU A 7 9.03 73.34 4.22
C LEU A 7 7.85 72.65 4.93
N GLN A 8 6.73 72.51 4.24
CA GLN A 8 5.59 71.70 4.63
C GLN A 8 5.92 70.21 4.49
N PRO A 9 5.40 69.35 5.40
CA PRO A 9 5.58 67.90 5.26
C PRO A 9 4.63 67.30 4.22
N LYS A 10 5.19 66.47 3.33
CA LYS A 10 4.45 65.69 2.33
C LYS A 10 3.71 64.52 2.98
N ASN A 11 2.46 64.33 2.57
CA ASN A 11 1.46 63.30 2.86
C ASN A 11 1.99 61.88 2.94
N PRO A 12 1.56 61.04 3.94
CA PRO A 12 1.78 59.61 3.93
C PRO A 12 0.57 58.88 3.31
N ALA A 13 0.54 58.74 1.99
CA ALA A 13 -0.53 58.06 1.30
C ALA A 13 -0.05 56.98 0.32
N THR A 14 0.99 56.21 0.64
CA THR A 14 1.51 55.15 -0.24
C THR A 14 1.69 53.78 0.39
N HIS A 15 1.31 53.59 1.67
CA HIS A 15 1.49 52.26 2.31
C HIS A 15 0.24 51.37 2.33
N CYS A 16 -0.94 51.85 1.88
CA CYS A 16 -2.16 51.04 1.92
C CYS A 16 -2.40 50.15 0.68
N SER A 17 -1.73 50.46 -0.46
CA SER A 17 -1.98 49.77 -1.73
C SER A 17 -1.25 48.43 -1.85
N ILE A 18 -0.09 48.25 -1.20
CA ILE A 18 0.72 47.02 -1.28
C ILE A 18 0.09 45.90 -0.44
N GLY A 19 -0.42 46.21 0.74
CA GLY A 19 -1.06 45.23 1.61
C GLY A 19 -2.35 44.64 1.02
N ILE A 20 -3.15 45.44 0.34
CA ILE A 20 -4.40 44.99 -0.34
C ILE A 20 -4.06 44.15 -1.58
N PHE A 21 -2.99 44.44 -2.29
CA PHE A 21 -2.56 43.69 -3.47
C PHE A 21 -1.98 42.31 -3.07
N VAL A 22 -1.19 42.24 -2.02
CA VAL A 22 -0.67 40.99 -1.46
C VAL A 22 -1.81 40.12 -0.91
N LEU A 23 -2.79 40.68 -0.21
CA LEU A 23 -3.96 39.96 0.26
C LEU A 23 -4.85 39.45 -0.89
N LYS A 24 -5.00 40.24 -1.96
CA LYS A 24 -5.72 39.81 -3.16
C LYS A 24 -4.99 38.70 -3.92
N ILE A 25 -3.66 38.76 -4.04
CA ILE A 25 -2.85 37.70 -4.62
C ILE A 25 -2.90 36.44 -3.78
N CYS A 26 -2.77 36.53 -2.46
CA CYS A 26 -2.92 35.38 -1.55
C CYS A 26 -4.32 34.74 -1.61
N ASN A 27 -5.38 35.58 -1.67
CA ASN A 27 -6.74 35.07 -1.81
C ASN A 27 -7.03 34.49 -3.21
N PHE A 28 -6.44 35.08 -4.25
CA PHE A 28 -6.55 34.56 -5.62
C PHE A 28 -5.74 33.25 -5.77
N ALA A 29 -4.53 33.16 -5.22
CA ALA A 29 -3.76 31.92 -5.16
C ALA A 29 -4.45 30.85 -4.31
N LYS A 30 -5.08 31.23 -3.18
CA LYS A 30 -5.91 30.32 -2.38
C LYS A 30 -7.18 29.86 -3.11
N LYS A 31 -7.80 30.74 -3.90
CA LYS A 31 -8.98 30.42 -4.73
C LYS A 31 -8.62 29.59 -5.96
N LEU A 32 -7.44 29.81 -6.59
CA LEU A 32 -6.88 28.95 -7.63
C LEU A 32 -6.49 27.58 -7.08
N ARG A 33 -5.96 27.52 -5.84
CA ARG A 33 -5.65 26.25 -5.16
C ARG A 33 -6.90 25.46 -4.80
N MET A 34 -8.05 26.13 -4.57
CA MET A 34 -9.36 25.51 -4.34
C MET A 34 -10.01 24.96 -5.61
N SER A 35 -9.55 25.31 -6.82
CA SER A 35 -10.06 24.78 -8.09
C SER A 35 -9.25 23.61 -8.65
N ARG A 36 -8.09 23.29 -8.06
CA ARG A 36 -7.28 22.11 -8.45
C ARG A 36 -7.73 20.90 -7.65
N SER A 37 -7.85 19.77 -8.32
CA SER A 37 -8.08 18.48 -7.68
C SER A 37 -6.96 18.21 -6.67
N LEU A 38 -7.32 17.86 -5.43
CA LEU A 38 -6.35 17.59 -4.38
C LEU A 38 -5.85 16.15 -4.41
N ILE A 39 -6.68 15.22 -4.89
CA ILE A 39 -6.35 13.79 -4.98
C ILE A 39 -6.46 13.37 -6.44
N SER A 40 -5.41 12.73 -6.94
CA SER A 40 -5.44 11.96 -8.18
C SER A 40 -5.71 10.49 -7.84
N VAL A 41 -6.81 9.97 -8.34
CA VAL A 41 -7.20 8.56 -8.23
C VAL A 41 -6.68 7.83 -9.46
N ILE A 42 -5.89 6.78 -9.26
CA ILE A 42 -5.23 6.01 -10.32
C ILE A 42 -5.73 4.58 -10.25
N ILE A 43 -6.37 4.13 -11.33
CA ILE A 43 -7.01 2.82 -11.45
C ILE A 43 -6.39 2.06 -12.63
N CYS A 44 -5.83 0.88 -12.36
CA CYS A 44 -5.48 -0.09 -13.40
C CYS A 44 -6.73 -0.93 -13.69
N SER A 45 -7.30 -0.83 -14.88
CA SER A 45 -8.60 -1.44 -15.21
C SER A 45 -8.49 -2.55 -16.25
N ILE A 46 -9.15 -3.67 -15.99
CA ILE A 46 -9.46 -4.74 -16.93
C ILE A 46 -10.98 -4.96 -17.07
N ASN A 47 -11.79 -4.27 -16.25
CA ASN A 47 -13.25 -4.30 -16.28
C ASN A 47 -13.83 -2.88 -16.20
N PRO A 48 -14.15 -2.25 -17.36
CA PRO A 48 -14.64 -0.87 -17.41
C PRO A 48 -15.92 -0.63 -16.61
N ASP A 49 -16.80 -1.62 -16.50
CA ASP A 49 -18.07 -1.50 -15.76
C ASP A 49 -17.82 -1.39 -14.25
N LEU A 50 -16.86 -2.17 -13.73
CA LEU A 50 -16.44 -2.07 -12.33
C LEU A 50 -15.73 -0.73 -12.09
N ALA A 51 -14.81 -0.34 -12.98
CA ALA A 51 -14.13 0.95 -12.87
C ALA A 51 -15.11 2.12 -12.86
N SER A 52 -16.14 2.11 -13.72
CA SER A 52 -17.17 3.15 -13.73
C SER A 52 -17.93 3.23 -12.41
N LYS A 53 -18.35 2.10 -11.84
CA LYS A 53 -19.02 2.06 -10.53
C LYS A 53 -18.14 2.59 -9.40
N THR A 54 -16.86 2.21 -9.42
CA THR A 54 -15.86 2.69 -8.45
C THR A 54 -15.71 4.21 -8.55
N ILE A 55 -15.54 4.76 -9.76
CA ILE A 55 -15.39 6.20 -9.99
C ILE A 55 -16.62 6.98 -9.52
N ASP A 56 -17.82 6.51 -9.87
CA ASP A 56 -19.07 7.13 -9.45
C ASP A 56 -19.20 7.20 -7.92
N ASN A 57 -18.86 6.10 -7.25
CA ASN A 57 -18.84 6.04 -5.79
C ASN A 57 -17.81 7.00 -5.21
N LEU A 58 -16.55 6.91 -5.65
CA LEU A 58 -15.47 7.75 -5.14
C LEU A 58 -15.77 9.24 -5.31
N THR A 59 -16.28 9.64 -6.48
CA THR A 59 -16.60 11.03 -6.78
C THR A 59 -17.73 11.56 -5.90
N LYS A 60 -18.74 10.75 -5.62
CA LYS A 60 -19.87 11.11 -4.77
C LYS A 60 -19.48 11.27 -3.30
N THR A 61 -18.58 10.44 -2.79
CA THR A 61 -18.27 10.33 -1.36
C THR A 61 -17.01 11.07 -0.93
N ALA A 62 -16.15 11.55 -1.86
CA ALA A 62 -14.84 12.13 -1.53
C ALA A 62 -14.92 13.43 -0.70
N GLY A 63 -15.93 14.25 -0.88
CA GLY A 63 -16.06 15.56 -0.21
C GLY A 63 -15.07 16.63 -0.69
N LEU A 64 -14.35 16.36 -1.78
CA LEU A 64 -13.43 17.27 -2.47
C LEU A 64 -13.27 16.86 -3.95
N PRO A 65 -12.80 17.77 -4.83
CA PRO A 65 -12.59 17.46 -6.24
C PRO A 65 -11.51 16.39 -6.43
N LEU A 66 -11.79 15.40 -7.28
CA LEU A 66 -10.87 14.35 -7.68
C LEU A 66 -10.41 14.56 -9.13
N GLU A 67 -9.15 14.20 -9.40
CA GLU A 67 -8.65 13.91 -10.75
C GLU A 67 -8.64 12.38 -10.88
N VAL A 68 -9.17 11.82 -11.97
CA VAL A 68 -9.28 10.35 -12.11
C VAL A 68 -8.56 9.90 -13.37
N HIS A 69 -7.62 8.97 -13.21
CA HIS A 69 -6.87 8.31 -14.27
C HIS A 69 -7.24 6.83 -14.29
N VAL A 70 -8.06 6.41 -15.26
CA VAL A 70 -8.35 5.01 -15.52
C VAL A 70 -7.48 4.55 -16.68
N ILE A 71 -6.60 3.61 -16.43
CA ILE A 71 -5.67 3.11 -17.42
C ILE A 71 -6.12 1.71 -17.84
N ASP A 72 -6.59 1.59 -19.08
CA ASP A 72 -7.04 0.32 -19.67
C ASP A 72 -5.86 -0.63 -19.84
N ASN A 73 -5.92 -1.77 -19.18
CA ASN A 73 -4.90 -2.80 -19.22
C ASN A 73 -5.41 -4.15 -19.78
N ARG A 74 -6.62 -4.18 -20.40
CA ARG A 74 -7.25 -5.40 -20.92
C ARG A 74 -6.42 -6.11 -21.98
N HIS A 75 -5.75 -5.35 -22.82
CA HIS A 75 -5.05 -5.89 -24.00
C HIS A 75 -3.53 -5.87 -23.88
N ASN A 76 -2.99 -5.05 -22.97
CA ASN A 76 -1.55 -4.82 -22.89
C ASN A 76 -0.87 -5.67 -21.83
N ASN A 77 -1.61 -6.23 -20.88
CA ASN A 77 -1.11 -7.07 -19.78
C ASN A 77 0.15 -6.49 -19.10
N ARG A 78 0.19 -5.16 -18.95
CA ARG A 78 1.32 -4.44 -18.35
C ARG A 78 1.39 -4.71 -16.84
N PRO A 79 2.57 -4.73 -16.25
CA PRO A 79 2.71 -4.77 -14.80
C PRO A 79 1.96 -3.60 -14.14
N ILE A 80 1.31 -3.86 -13.00
CA ILE A 80 0.55 -2.82 -12.30
C ILE A 80 1.44 -1.68 -11.81
N SER A 81 2.70 -1.96 -11.45
CA SER A 81 3.72 -0.97 -11.09
C SER A 81 3.92 0.06 -12.19
N GLN A 82 4.00 -0.38 -13.44
CA GLN A 82 4.15 0.47 -14.62
C GLN A 82 2.91 1.33 -14.85
N VAL A 83 1.72 0.71 -14.75
CA VAL A 83 0.42 1.40 -14.91
C VAL A 83 0.23 2.47 -13.83
N TYR A 84 0.56 2.15 -12.57
CA TYR A 84 0.44 3.09 -11.47
C TYR A 84 1.44 4.26 -11.57
N ASN A 85 2.68 3.99 -11.97
CA ASN A 85 3.66 5.06 -12.21
C ASN A 85 3.24 5.98 -13.36
N GLU A 86 2.72 5.44 -14.47
CA GLU A 86 2.20 6.22 -15.60
C GLU A 86 1.08 7.17 -15.16
N GLY A 87 0.09 6.67 -14.42
CA GLY A 87 -0.99 7.50 -13.89
C GLY A 87 -0.51 8.57 -12.92
N ALA A 88 0.45 8.23 -12.06
CA ALA A 88 1.04 9.19 -11.13
C ALA A 88 1.88 10.27 -11.84
N GLN A 89 2.58 9.93 -12.91
CA GLN A 89 3.34 10.88 -13.74
C GLN A 89 2.42 11.84 -14.49
N ALA A 90 1.26 11.38 -14.94
CA ALA A 90 0.28 12.18 -15.66
C ALA A 90 -0.43 13.22 -14.79
N SER A 91 -0.38 13.09 -13.45
CA SER A 91 -1.03 13.97 -12.50
C SER A 91 -0.08 15.01 -11.91
N GLU A 92 -0.63 16.18 -11.55
CA GLU A 92 0.04 17.18 -10.70
C GLU A 92 -0.61 17.34 -9.33
N ALA A 93 -1.61 16.53 -9.00
CA ALA A 93 -2.27 16.57 -7.69
C ALA A 93 -1.26 16.27 -6.56
N PRO A 94 -1.33 16.96 -5.41
CA PRO A 94 -0.38 16.77 -4.31
C PRO A 94 -0.51 15.40 -3.62
N TYR A 95 -1.66 14.74 -3.76
CA TYR A 95 -1.95 13.44 -3.18
C TYR A 95 -2.38 12.46 -4.27
N LEU A 96 -1.89 11.21 -4.17
CA LEU A 96 -2.19 10.12 -5.08
C LEU A 96 -2.94 9.03 -4.32
N LEU A 97 -3.97 8.46 -4.94
CA LEU A 97 -4.69 7.27 -4.47
C LEU A 97 -4.61 6.19 -5.55
N PHE A 98 -3.81 5.16 -5.30
CA PHE A 98 -3.79 3.93 -6.08
C PHE A 98 -4.85 3.00 -5.55
N ILE A 99 -5.80 2.57 -6.37
CA ILE A 99 -6.96 1.81 -5.92
C ILE A 99 -7.40 0.79 -6.99
N HIS A 100 -7.90 -0.35 -6.54
CA HIS A 100 -8.48 -1.35 -7.44
C HIS A 100 -9.79 -0.86 -8.05
N GLU A 101 -10.11 -1.37 -9.25
CA GLU A 101 -11.31 -1.00 -10.01
C GLU A 101 -12.63 -1.49 -9.42
N ASP A 102 -12.59 -2.32 -8.40
CA ASP A 102 -13.73 -2.98 -7.76
C ASP A 102 -13.85 -2.62 -6.26
N VAL A 103 -13.53 -1.37 -5.92
CA VAL A 103 -13.57 -0.86 -4.54
C VAL A 103 -14.63 0.23 -4.38
N LEU A 104 -15.42 0.13 -3.32
CA LEU A 104 -16.37 1.15 -2.92
C LEU A 104 -15.96 1.74 -1.56
N ILE A 105 -16.01 3.06 -1.43
CA ILE A 105 -15.81 3.76 -0.15
C ILE A 105 -17.19 4.22 0.35
N GLU A 106 -17.55 3.77 1.56
CA GLU A 106 -18.87 4.02 2.15
C GLU A 106 -18.90 5.23 3.07
N THR A 107 -17.72 5.75 3.43
CA THR A 107 -17.59 6.91 4.31
C THR A 107 -17.64 8.20 3.49
N GLU A 108 -18.55 9.09 3.85
CA GLU A 108 -18.61 10.44 3.29
C GLU A 108 -17.38 11.27 3.69
N ASN A 109 -16.93 12.15 2.78
CA ASN A 109 -15.78 13.04 2.98
C ASN A 109 -14.45 12.29 3.22
N TRP A 110 -14.31 11.05 2.74
CA TRP A 110 -13.12 10.25 2.90
C TRP A 110 -11.84 10.95 2.38
N GLY A 111 -11.97 11.73 1.32
CA GLY A 111 -10.84 12.46 0.75
C GLY A 111 -10.27 13.50 1.72
N ARG A 112 -11.12 14.16 2.51
CA ARG A 112 -10.68 15.10 3.56
C ARG A 112 -9.96 14.39 4.70
N ILE A 113 -10.44 13.20 5.09
CA ILE A 113 -9.82 12.36 6.12
C ILE A 113 -8.41 11.97 5.67
N LEU A 114 -8.26 11.45 4.44
CA LEU A 114 -6.95 11.07 3.90
C LEU A 114 -6.00 12.26 3.78
N THR A 115 -6.45 13.38 3.20
CA THR A 115 -5.58 14.54 2.98
C THR A 115 -5.12 15.14 4.29
N SER A 116 -5.98 15.22 5.31
CA SER A 116 -5.61 15.70 6.65
C SER A 116 -4.45 14.89 7.26
N LYS A 117 -4.48 13.55 7.12
CA LYS A 117 -3.38 12.71 7.62
C LYS A 117 -2.13 12.81 6.76
N LEU A 118 -2.30 12.91 5.43
CA LEU A 118 -1.16 13.03 4.50
C LEU A 118 -0.43 14.38 4.61
N GLU A 119 -1.02 15.42 5.22
CA GLU A 119 -0.35 16.69 5.52
C GLU A 119 0.77 16.54 6.56
N GLU A 120 0.72 15.50 7.39
CA GLU A 120 1.81 15.19 8.31
C GLU A 120 3.07 14.77 7.54
N GLN A 121 4.18 15.49 7.72
CA GLN A 121 5.42 15.26 6.97
C GLN A 121 6.03 13.87 7.20
N SER A 122 5.79 13.27 8.35
CA SER A 122 6.21 11.91 8.70
C SER A 122 5.32 10.81 8.08
N CYS A 123 4.13 11.16 7.55
CA CYS A 123 3.21 10.20 6.97
C CYS A 123 3.78 9.63 5.66
N GLY A 124 3.85 8.32 5.56
CA GLY A 124 4.19 7.57 4.35
C GLY A 124 2.95 7.23 3.53
N VAL A 125 2.62 5.95 3.47
CA VAL A 125 1.43 5.43 2.75
C VAL A 125 0.31 5.16 3.75
N ILE A 126 -0.91 5.49 3.36
CA ILE A 126 -2.13 5.13 4.10
C ILE A 126 -2.86 4.04 3.32
N GLY A 127 -3.17 2.92 3.99
CA GLY A 127 -3.93 1.80 3.42
C GLY A 127 -5.05 1.33 4.33
N PHE A 128 -5.56 0.13 4.08
CA PHE A 128 -6.73 -0.44 4.77
C PHE A 128 -6.45 -1.80 5.42
N ALA A 129 -5.36 -2.44 5.05
CA ALA A 129 -4.85 -3.65 5.68
C ALA A 129 -3.33 -3.68 5.60
N GLY A 130 -2.70 -4.35 6.56
CA GLY A 130 -1.26 -4.43 6.61
C GLY A 130 -0.75 -5.07 7.89
N SER A 131 0.55 -4.96 8.12
CA SER A 131 1.22 -5.60 9.25
C SER A 131 2.25 -4.68 9.91
N THR A 132 2.29 -4.73 11.24
CA THR A 132 3.30 -4.02 12.07
C THR A 132 4.64 -4.74 12.12
N LEU A 133 4.71 -5.99 11.65
CA LEU A 133 5.93 -6.78 11.52
C LEU A 133 6.08 -7.26 10.07
N TRP A 134 7.22 -6.98 9.46
CA TRP A 134 7.56 -7.49 8.14
C TRP A 134 8.83 -8.36 8.20
N LEU A 135 8.78 -9.48 7.50
CA LEU A 135 9.89 -10.43 7.39
C LEU A 135 10.39 -10.49 5.95
N PRO A 136 11.71 -10.38 5.70
CA PRO A 136 12.26 -10.58 4.37
C PRO A 136 12.08 -12.03 3.92
N GLY A 137 11.26 -12.21 2.90
CA GLY A 137 10.95 -13.53 2.33
C GLY A 137 9.86 -13.42 1.26
N PRO A 138 9.61 -14.48 0.50
CA PRO A 138 8.52 -14.54 -0.45
C PRO A 138 7.19 -14.74 0.29
N TYR A 139 6.85 -13.79 1.16
CA TYR A 139 5.72 -13.83 2.07
C TYR A 139 4.75 -12.69 1.81
N ALA A 140 3.44 -12.97 1.95
CA ALA A 140 2.43 -11.94 2.05
C ALA A 140 2.51 -11.23 3.41
N TRP A 141 1.94 -10.03 3.52
CA TRP A 141 1.91 -9.25 4.76
C TRP A 141 1.24 -10.01 5.92
N TRP A 142 0.28 -10.89 5.64
CA TRP A 142 -0.42 -11.73 6.64
C TRP A 142 0.32 -13.02 7.03
N ASN A 143 1.53 -13.26 6.57
CA ASN A 143 2.30 -14.45 6.94
C ASN A 143 2.92 -14.38 8.35
N VAL A 144 2.76 -13.27 9.05
CA VAL A 144 3.07 -13.09 10.48
C VAL A 144 1.86 -13.45 11.35
N PRO A 145 2.00 -13.60 12.68
CA PRO A 145 0.86 -13.82 13.59
C PRO A 145 -0.15 -12.67 13.55
N GLU A 146 -1.43 -12.99 13.86
CA GLU A 146 -2.57 -12.07 13.74
C GLU A 146 -2.44 -10.83 14.62
N GLU A 147 -1.79 -10.93 15.77
CA GLU A 147 -1.52 -9.79 16.65
C GLU A 147 -0.74 -8.65 15.98
N TYR A 148 0.00 -8.95 14.89
CA TYR A 148 0.69 -7.97 14.07
C TYR A 148 -0.15 -7.43 12.92
N HIS A 149 -1.34 -7.94 12.68
CA HIS A 149 -2.21 -7.45 11.62
C HIS A 149 -2.94 -6.18 12.04
N ARG A 150 -3.13 -5.29 11.07
CA ARG A 150 -3.99 -4.11 11.15
C ARG A 150 -4.90 -4.14 9.94
N CYS A 151 -6.19 -4.20 10.16
CA CYS A 151 -7.17 -4.32 9.07
C CYS A 151 -8.40 -3.49 9.38
N ASN A 152 -8.91 -2.80 8.37
CA ASN A 152 -10.20 -2.12 8.38
C ASN A 152 -10.80 -2.16 6.96
N TYR A 153 -11.25 -3.33 6.55
CA TYR A 153 -11.91 -3.46 5.26
C TYR A 153 -12.95 -4.58 5.27
N ARG A 154 -13.81 -4.55 4.27
CA ARG A 154 -14.76 -5.62 3.96
C ARG A 154 -14.52 -6.10 2.55
N HIS A 155 -14.80 -7.37 2.30
CA HIS A 155 -14.80 -7.91 0.94
C HIS A 155 -15.96 -8.87 0.71
N ILE A 156 -16.29 -9.10 -0.56
CA ILE A 156 -17.29 -10.09 -0.94
C ILE A 156 -16.57 -11.40 -1.27
N GLU A 157 -16.92 -12.45 -0.54
CA GLU A 157 -16.45 -13.81 -0.77
C GLU A 157 -17.65 -14.75 -0.83
N ASN A 158 -17.76 -15.54 -1.90
CA ASN A 158 -18.90 -16.46 -2.14
C ASN A 158 -20.30 -15.78 -1.99
N GLY A 159 -20.41 -14.52 -2.43
CA GLY A 159 -21.65 -13.74 -2.35
C GLY A 159 -21.98 -13.19 -0.96
N GLN A 160 -21.12 -13.38 0.02
CA GLN A 160 -21.29 -12.86 1.38
C GLN A 160 -20.24 -11.79 1.70
N THR A 161 -20.65 -10.76 2.44
CA THR A 161 -19.72 -9.73 2.92
C THR A 161 -18.99 -10.25 4.15
N GLN A 162 -17.68 -10.34 4.05
CA GLN A 162 -16.79 -10.62 5.17
C GLN A 162 -16.22 -9.29 5.69
N THR A 163 -16.07 -9.15 7.00
CA THR A 163 -15.57 -7.94 7.66
C THR A 163 -14.30 -8.25 8.43
N TYR A 164 -13.26 -7.49 8.18
CA TYR A 164 -11.97 -7.61 8.85
C TYR A 164 -11.62 -6.29 9.54
N ILE A 165 -11.73 -6.29 10.89
CA ILE A 165 -11.30 -5.20 11.76
C ILE A 165 -10.34 -5.80 12.78
N LEU A 166 -9.04 -5.50 12.63
CA LEU A 166 -7.98 -5.99 13.49
C LEU A 166 -7.08 -4.83 13.95
N PRO A 167 -6.78 -4.70 15.24
CA PRO A 167 -7.22 -5.58 16.33
C PRO A 167 -8.73 -5.48 16.58
N ALA A 168 -9.31 -6.58 17.07
CA ALA A 168 -10.75 -6.65 17.33
C ALA A 168 -11.21 -5.53 18.28
N GLY A 169 -12.33 -4.89 17.93
CA GLY A 169 -12.90 -3.79 18.71
C GLY A 169 -12.22 -2.43 18.52
N HIS A 170 -11.17 -2.33 17.69
CA HIS A 170 -10.58 -1.03 17.35
C HIS A 170 -11.50 -0.22 16.42
N SER A 171 -11.60 1.07 16.68
CA SER A 171 -12.41 1.99 15.87
C SER A 171 -11.76 3.36 15.79
N GLY A 172 -11.73 3.92 14.58
CA GLY A 172 -11.26 5.27 14.30
C GLY A 172 -9.74 5.47 14.37
N GLY A 173 -9.27 6.53 13.73
CA GLY A 173 -7.88 6.95 13.68
C GLY A 173 -7.00 6.13 12.72
N PHE A 174 -5.70 6.22 12.95
CA PHE A 174 -4.66 5.64 12.10
C PHE A 174 -3.67 4.84 12.94
N MET A 175 -3.45 3.57 12.58
CA MET A 175 -2.47 2.72 13.27
C MET A 175 -1.23 2.51 12.39
N PRO A 176 -0.01 2.66 12.94
CA PRO A 176 1.22 2.50 12.19
C PRO A 176 1.43 1.04 11.76
N VAL A 177 2.00 0.87 10.56
CA VAL A 177 2.36 -0.44 9.97
C VAL A 177 3.65 -0.35 9.18
N ILE A 178 4.24 -1.50 8.86
CA ILE A 178 5.39 -1.60 7.95
C ILE A 178 4.91 -1.85 6.52
N SER A 179 4.15 -2.91 6.31
CA SER A 179 3.66 -3.32 4.99
C SER A 179 2.16 -3.14 4.88
N LEU A 180 1.70 -2.87 3.67
CA LEU A 180 0.29 -2.64 3.34
C LEU A 180 -0.19 -3.60 2.25
N ASP A 181 -1.50 -3.78 2.18
CA ASP A 181 -2.23 -4.42 1.09
C ASP A 181 -2.55 -3.39 0.00
N GLY A 182 -2.55 -3.84 -1.24
CA GLY A 182 -2.69 -3.00 -2.41
C GLY A 182 -4.11 -2.61 -2.80
N VAL A 183 -5.14 -3.03 -2.05
CA VAL A 183 -6.54 -2.74 -2.37
C VAL A 183 -6.81 -1.25 -2.57
N ALA A 184 -6.21 -0.40 -1.72
CA ALA A 184 -6.16 1.05 -1.86
C ALA A 184 -4.99 1.62 -1.06
N MET A 185 -4.19 2.48 -1.67
CA MET A 185 -3.01 3.10 -1.08
C MET A 185 -2.96 4.59 -1.41
N ALA A 186 -3.03 5.44 -0.39
CA ALA A 186 -2.92 6.89 -0.55
C ALA A 186 -1.54 7.38 -0.09
N VAL A 187 -0.94 8.30 -0.84
CA VAL A 187 0.41 8.81 -0.57
C VAL A 187 0.57 10.24 -1.06
N ARG A 188 1.48 11.01 -0.46
CA ARG A 188 1.91 12.29 -1.04
C ARG A 188 2.66 12.06 -2.35
N ARG A 189 2.37 12.88 -3.38
CA ARG A 189 3.08 12.82 -4.66
C ARG A 189 4.60 12.95 -4.50
N GLU A 190 5.07 13.81 -3.61
CA GLU A 190 6.51 13.99 -3.34
C GLU A 190 7.19 12.75 -2.74
N VAL A 191 6.45 11.95 -1.95
CA VAL A 191 6.94 10.67 -1.39
C VAL A 191 7.00 9.63 -2.50
N TRP A 192 5.93 9.49 -3.30
CA TRP A 192 5.94 8.60 -4.47
C TRP A 192 7.06 8.97 -5.45
N ALA A 193 7.29 10.26 -5.73
CA ALA A 193 8.34 10.69 -6.66
C ALA A 193 9.76 10.31 -6.19
N LYS A 194 9.98 10.21 -4.88
CA LYS A 194 11.24 9.71 -4.32
C LYS A 194 11.34 8.18 -4.35
N PHE A 195 10.22 7.48 -4.21
CA PHE A 195 10.12 6.03 -4.11
C PHE A 195 9.01 5.51 -5.05
N PRO A 196 9.14 5.65 -6.38
CA PRO A 196 8.14 5.11 -7.30
C PRO A 196 8.09 3.59 -7.23
N PHE A 197 7.03 2.98 -7.75
CA PHE A 197 6.96 1.51 -7.88
C PHE A 197 8.14 1.01 -8.73
N ASP A 198 8.79 -0.06 -8.29
CA ASP A 198 9.98 -0.61 -8.95
C ASP A 198 9.60 -1.45 -10.19
N GLU A 199 9.51 -0.80 -11.35
CA GLU A 199 9.13 -1.45 -12.62
C GLU A 199 10.11 -2.51 -13.10
N LYS A 200 11.37 -2.49 -12.62
CA LYS A 200 12.41 -3.45 -13.02
C LYS A 200 12.22 -4.80 -12.34
N VAL A 201 11.74 -4.78 -11.11
CA VAL A 201 11.57 -5.99 -10.28
C VAL A 201 10.12 -6.46 -10.29
N LEU A 202 9.16 -5.53 -10.32
CA LEU A 202 7.73 -5.79 -10.26
C LEU A 202 7.16 -5.98 -11.67
N THR A 203 7.33 -7.17 -12.24
CA THR A 203 6.97 -7.49 -13.63
C THR A 203 5.57 -8.08 -13.80
N GLY A 204 4.71 -7.95 -12.78
CA GLY A 204 3.35 -8.51 -12.78
C GLY A 204 2.36 -7.71 -11.96
N PHE A 205 1.29 -8.39 -11.54
CA PHE A 205 0.19 -7.78 -10.77
C PHE A 205 0.41 -7.85 -9.24
N HIS A 206 1.39 -8.62 -8.75
CA HIS A 206 1.53 -8.94 -7.34
C HIS A 206 2.78 -8.30 -6.71
N CYS A 207 2.78 -8.18 -5.39
CA CYS A 207 3.88 -7.70 -4.54
C CYS A 207 4.25 -6.22 -4.68
N TYR A 208 3.58 -5.46 -5.56
CA TYR A 208 3.82 -4.03 -5.75
C TYR A 208 3.52 -3.23 -4.48
N ASP A 209 2.50 -3.64 -3.77
CA ASP A 209 1.98 -3.09 -2.53
C ASP A 209 2.97 -3.30 -1.37
N ILE A 210 3.43 -4.53 -1.19
CA ILE A 210 4.41 -4.88 -0.16
C ILE A 210 5.73 -4.19 -0.43
N ASP A 211 6.24 -4.24 -1.67
CA ASP A 211 7.51 -3.63 -2.03
C ASP A 211 7.48 -2.11 -1.82
N PHE A 212 6.44 -1.45 -2.32
CA PHE A 212 6.26 -0.01 -2.21
C PHE A 212 6.13 0.46 -0.75
N SER A 213 5.27 -0.20 0.02
CA SER A 213 5.04 0.17 1.41
C SER A 213 6.25 -0.12 2.31
N VAL A 214 6.93 -1.26 2.12
CA VAL A 214 8.14 -1.61 2.87
C VAL A 214 9.28 -0.63 2.57
N GLU A 215 9.48 -0.22 1.32
CA GLU A 215 10.51 0.76 0.98
C GLU A 215 10.23 2.11 1.65
N ILE A 216 8.99 2.60 1.57
CA ILE A 216 8.59 3.88 2.18
C ILE A 216 8.66 3.80 3.72
N SER A 217 8.32 2.67 4.34
CA SER A 217 8.37 2.50 5.80
C SER A 217 9.76 2.68 6.42
N ARG A 218 10.81 2.61 5.61
CA ARG A 218 12.20 2.86 6.05
C ARG A 218 12.53 4.34 6.24
N HIS A 219 11.66 5.23 5.77
CA HIS A 219 11.86 6.68 5.75
C HIS A 219 10.68 7.46 6.35
N TYR A 220 9.50 6.88 6.32
CA TYR A 220 8.23 7.45 6.76
C TYR A 220 7.43 6.42 7.55
N THR A 221 6.38 6.86 8.22
CA THR A 221 5.45 5.95 8.91
C THR A 221 4.25 5.68 8.03
N ASN A 222 4.03 4.41 7.68
CA ASN A 222 2.81 3.96 7.00
C ASN A 222 1.69 3.72 7.99
N TYR A 223 0.45 3.82 7.55
CA TYR A 223 -0.71 3.67 8.41
C TYR A 223 -1.81 2.83 7.76
N VAL A 224 -2.50 2.04 8.59
CA VAL A 224 -3.86 1.57 8.29
C VAL A 224 -4.84 2.56 8.90
N ASN A 225 -5.82 3.02 8.11
CA ASN A 225 -6.84 3.94 8.57
C ASN A 225 -8.08 3.18 9.06
N TYR A 226 -8.76 3.70 10.10
CA TYR A 226 -9.97 3.12 10.67
C TYR A 226 -11.20 4.07 10.61
N ASP A 227 -11.01 5.28 10.07
CA ASP A 227 -12.09 6.26 9.93
C ASP A 227 -12.89 6.08 8.61
N ILE A 228 -12.28 5.38 7.63
CA ILE A 228 -12.87 5.20 6.31
C ILE A 228 -13.24 3.72 6.13
N ARG A 229 -14.51 3.46 5.83
CA ARG A 229 -15.01 2.11 5.52
C ARG A 229 -14.89 1.83 4.03
N LEU A 230 -14.25 0.71 3.71
CA LEU A 230 -14.00 0.25 2.36
C LEU A 230 -14.65 -1.12 2.14
N LEU A 231 -15.32 -1.30 1.00
CA LEU A 231 -15.83 -2.57 0.51
C LEU A 231 -15.10 -2.95 -0.80
N HIS A 232 -14.39 -4.07 -0.79
CA HIS A 232 -13.79 -4.69 -1.96
C HIS A 232 -14.75 -5.73 -2.54
N LEU A 233 -15.14 -5.59 -3.81
CA LEU A 233 -16.16 -6.44 -4.42
C LEU A 233 -15.66 -7.83 -4.79
N SER A 234 -14.36 -8.10 -4.65
CA SER A 234 -13.76 -9.42 -4.87
C SER A 234 -12.90 -9.84 -3.68
N SER A 235 -12.45 -11.10 -3.68
CA SER A 235 -11.40 -11.60 -2.81
C SER A 235 -10.08 -11.68 -3.55
N GLY A 236 -8.97 -11.35 -2.87
CA GLY A 236 -7.62 -11.44 -3.45
C GLY A 236 -7.25 -12.87 -3.86
N LYS A 237 -6.42 -13.02 -4.89
CA LYS A 237 -5.88 -14.31 -5.33
C LYS A 237 -4.45 -14.50 -4.83
N TYR A 238 -4.21 -15.62 -4.16
CA TYR A 238 -2.89 -16.03 -3.69
C TYR A 238 -2.52 -17.37 -4.37
N ASP A 239 -2.21 -17.29 -5.66
CA ASP A 239 -1.99 -18.42 -6.55
C ASP A 239 -0.50 -18.68 -6.83
N GLN A 240 -0.21 -19.57 -7.78
CA GLN A 240 1.15 -19.89 -8.21
C GLN A 240 1.88 -18.66 -8.76
N ARG A 241 1.20 -17.80 -9.53
CA ARG A 241 1.80 -16.59 -10.11
C ARG A 241 2.23 -15.61 -9.03
N TRP A 242 1.42 -15.48 -7.96
CA TRP A 242 1.80 -14.70 -6.79
C TRP A 242 3.11 -15.21 -6.17
N LEU A 243 3.24 -16.55 -5.99
CA LEU A 243 4.44 -17.17 -5.44
C LEU A 243 5.68 -16.94 -6.30
N GLU A 244 5.55 -17.05 -7.62
CA GLU A 244 6.65 -16.82 -8.57
C GLU A 244 7.14 -15.37 -8.52
N ILE A 245 6.22 -14.41 -8.55
CA ILE A 245 6.55 -12.99 -8.46
C ILE A 245 7.20 -12.66 -7.12
N SER A 246 6.65 -13.14 -6.01
CA SER A 246 7.19 -12.89 -4.68
C SER A 246 8.61 -13.47 -4.50
N GLU A 247 8.91 -14.63 -5.10
CA GLU A 247 10.27 -15.18 -5.14
C GLU A 247 11.22 -14.29 -5.92
N ASN A 248 10.82 -13.83 -7.09
CA ASN A 248 11.64 -12.95 -7.92
C ASN A 248 11.96 -11.65 -7.19
N VAL A 249 10.97 -11.01 -6.57
CA VAL A 249 11.17 -9.79 -5.77
C VAL A 249 12.06 -10.06 -4.57
N PHE A 250 11.85 -11.16 -3.85
CA PHE A 250 12.70 -11.55 -2.73
C PHE A 250 14.15 -11.71 -3.13
N PHE A 251 14.45 -12.49 -4.18
CA PHE A 251 15.84 -12.72 -4.61
C PHE A 251 16.49 -11.47 -5.20
N ALA A 252 15.75 -10.64 -5.90
CA ALA A 252 16.27 -9.41 -6.50
C ALA A 252 16.52 -8.31 -5.46
N LYS A 253 15.63 -8.16 -4.47
CA LYS A 253 15.60 -6.98 -3.59
C LYS A 253 15.60 -7.33 -2.10
N TRP A 254 14.66 -8.15 -1.60
CA TRP A 254 14.37 -8.26 -0.17
C TRP A 254 15.34 -9.17 0.61
N LYS A 255 16.05 -10.10 -0.04
CA LYS A 255 16.90 -11.10 0.64
C LYS A 255 17.95 -10.52 1.58
N ASN A 256 18.41 -9.29 1.30
CA ASN A 256 19.44 -8.59 2.06
C ASN A 256 18.89 -7.57 3.05
N LEU A 257 17.56 -7.39 3.10
CA LEU A 257 16.94 -6.48 4.04
C LEU A 257 16.79 -7.14 5.42
N PRO A 258 16.97 -6.40 6.53
CA PRO A 258 16.60 -6.90 7.85
C PRO A 258 15.07 -6.98 7.98
N PRO A 259 14.55 -7.77 8.95
CA PRO A 259 13.15 -7.62 9.38
C PRO A 259 12.89 -6.19 9.84
N LEU A 260 11.63 -5.76 9.72
CA LEU A 260 11.18 -4.45 10.16
C LEU A 260 10.00 -4.62 11.12
N ALA A 261 9.92 -3.77 12.13
CA ALA A 261 8.80 -3.72 13.07
C ALA A 261 8.49 -2.27 13.43
N VAL A 262 7.22 -1.95 13.67
CA VAL A 262 6.80 -0.63 14.16
C VAL A 262 7.38 -0.36 15.55
N ASP A 263 7.26 -1.36 16.42
CA ASP A 263 7.76 -1.35 17.80
C ASP A 263 8.95 -2.30 17.94
N CYS A 264 9.16 -2.81 19.16
CA CYS A 264 10.18 -3.81 19.44
C CYS A 264 9.91 -5.12 18.70
N PHE A 265 10.97 -5.80 18.30
CA PHE A 265 10.85 -7.15 17.77
C PHE A 265 10.35 -8.12 18.84
N PRO A 266 9.46 -9.07 18.47
CA PRO A 266 9.01 -10.10 19.40
C PRO A 266 10.17 -10.99 19.85
N SER A 267 10.14 -11.43 21.11
CA SER A 267 11.17 -12.35 21.68
C SER A 267 11.24 -13.68 20.93
N ASN A 268 10.12 -14.13 20.33
CA ASN A 268 10.00 -15.33 19.52
C ASN A 268 10.15 -15.09 18.01
N LEU A 269 10.82 -14.00 17.59
CA LEU A 269 10.97 -13.61 16.17
C LEU A 269 11.49 -14.78 15.31
N GLN A 270 12.42 -15.60 15.84
CA GLN A 270 12.96 -16.74 15.11
C GLN A 270 11.90 -17.80 14.84
N GLU A 271 11.00 -18.07 15.79
CA GLU A 271 9.89 -19.01 15.59
C GLU A 271 8.90 -18.49 14.54
N ILE A 272 8.63 -17.19 14.53
CA ILE A 272 7.77 -16.53 13.52
C ILE A 272 8.39 -16.69 12.13
N LYS A 273 9.69 -16.43 11.97
CA LYS A 273 10.42 -16.64 10.72
C LYS A 273 10.35 -18.10 10.24
N ASP A 274 10.52 -19.05 11.16
CA ASP A 274 10.43 -20.47 10.84
C ASP A 274 9.01 -20.88 10.40
N LYS A 275 7.99 -20.35 11.05
CA LYS A 275 6.59 -20.62 10.68
C LYS A 275 6.24 -20.01 9.31
N ALA A 276 6.72 -18.81 9.02
CA ALA A 276 6.53 -18.16 7.72
C ALA A 276 7.21 -18.97 6.59
N MET A 277 8.46 -19.39 6.79
CA MET A 277 9.18 -20.22 5.84
C MET A 277 8.52 -21.61 5.65
N TYR A 278 8.04 -22.23 6.73
CA TYR A 278 7.30 -23.49 6.65
C TYR A 278 6.05 -23.35 5.78
N ARG A 279 5.23 -22.31 6.01
CA ARG A 279 4.02 -22.04 5.24
C ARG A 279 4.33 -21.83 3.76
N TYR A 280 5.39 -21.09 3.45
CA TYR A 280 5.83 -20.85 2.09
C TYR A 280 6.25 -22.18 1.40
N VAL A 281 7.14 -22.99 2.02
CA VAL A 281 7.59 -24.28 1.45
C VAL A 281 6.41 -25.24 1.29
N PHE A 282 5.50 -25.30 2.27
CA PHE A 282 4.30 -26.13 2.20
C PHE A 282 3.41 -25.75 1.01
N ARG A 283 3.21 -24.44 0.79
CA ARG A 283 2.43 -23.96 -0.34
C ARG A 283 3.09 -24.28 -1.68
N LYS A 284 4.41 -24.11 -1.79
CA LYS A 284 5.17 -24.51 -2.99
C LYS A 284 5.06 -26.01 -3.30
N ILE A 285 5.00 -26.86 -2.30
CA ILE A 285 4.77 -28.29 -2.49
C ILE A 285 3.39 -28.52 -3.14
N ARG A 286 2.40 -27.77 -2.78
CA ARG A 286 1.03 -27.89 -3.32
C ARG A 286 0.84 -27.26 -4.70
N THR A 287 1.71 -26.36 -5.12
CA THR A 287 1.66 -25.64 -6.40
C THR A 287 2.64 -26.22 -7.41
N SER A 288 2.53 -27.41 -7.84
CA SER A 288 3.26 -28.00 -9.02
C SER A 288 4.74 -27.65 -9.22
N ALA A 289 5.46 -27.19 -8.18
CA ALA A 289 6.88 -26.87 -8.29
C ALA A 289 7.71 -28.12 -8.64
N PRO A 290 8.81 -27.99 -9.41
CA PRO A 290 9.69 -29.11 -9.74
C PRO A 290 10.23 -29.80 -8.47
N LYS A 291 10.26 -31.14 -8.46
CA LYS A 291 10.70 -31.92 -7.29
C LYS A 291 12.13 -31.56 -6.83
N SER A 292 13.02 -31.21 -7.76
CA SER A 292 14.38 -30.77 -7.44
C SER A 292 14.39 -29.48 -6.61
N LEU A 293 13.55 -28.51 -6.96
CA LEU A 293 13.39 -27.26 -6.21
C LEU A 293 12.79 -27.53 -4.82
N LEU A 294 11.73 -28.34 -4.75
CA LEU A 294 11.09 -28.71 -3.48
C LEU A 294 12.09 -29.37 -2.52
N LYS A 295 12.89 -30.32 -3.01
CA LYS A 295 13.92 -30.97 -2.21
C LYS A 295 14.95 -29.97 -1.67
N LYS A 296 15.37 -29.00 -2.50
CA LYS A 296 16.29 -27.92 -2.11
C LYS A 296 15.67 -27.04 -1.01
N LEU A 297 14.40 -26.62 -1.18
CA LEU A 297 13.68 -25.76 -0.22
C LEU A 297 13.48 -26.47 1.12
N ILE A 298 13.07 -27.74 1.11
CA ILE A 298 12.93 -28.55 2.34
C ILE A 298 14.27 -28.69 3.06
N ARG A 299 15.35 -28.93 2.31
CA ARG A 299 16.69 -29.00 2.87
C ARG A 299 17.11 -27.66 3.50
N ILE A 300 16.93 -26.55 2.80
CA ILE A 300 17.21 -25.19 3.33
C ILE A 300 16.42 -24.96 4.62
N TYR A 301 15.13 -25.31 4.64
CA TYR A 301 14.31 -25.18 5.84
C TYR A 301 14.83 -26.06 7.00
N ALA A 302 15.16 -27.32 6.72
CA ALA A 302 15.60 -28.28 7.74
C ALA A 302 16.99 -27.96 8.33
N THR A 303 17.89 -27.37 7.53
CA THR A 303 19.30 -27.13 7.93
C THR A 303 19.59 -25.72 8.41
N ARG A 304 18.60 -24.83 8.43
CA ARG A 304 18.76 -23.44 8.83
C ARG A 304 18.87 -23.34 10.35
N ASP A 305 19.90 -22.68 10.86
CA ASP A 305 20.19 -22.37 12.28
C ASP A 305 19.59 -23.35 13.34
N THR A 306 19.64 -23.12 14.59
CA THR A 306 19.24 -24.05 15.70
C THR A 306 18.00 -24.92 15.42
N ILE A 307 18.18 -26.25 15.39
CA ILE A 307 17.10 -27.22 15.17
C ILE A 307 16.25 -27.34 16.45
N THR A 308 15.01 -26.87 16.38
CA THR A 308 14.01 -27.08 17.44
C THR A 308 13.19 -28.34 17.14
N GLY A 309 12.62 -29.00 18.19
CA GLY A 309 11.72 -30.15 18.00
C GLY A 309 10.51 -29.84 17.11
N ILE A 310 10.03 -28.59 17.12
CA ILE A 310 8.95 -28.10 16.25
C ILE A 310 9.42 -28.09 14.78
N ARG A 311 10.66 -27.63 14.51
CA ARG A 311 11.21 -27.62 13.15
C ARG A 311 11.40 -29.03 12.62
N LEU A 312 11.81 -29.97 13.46
CA LEU A 312 11.94 -31.36 13.07
C LEU A 312 10.61 -31.98 12.64
N LYS A 313 9.54 -31.77 13.43
CA LYS A 313 8.16 -32.21 13.08
C LYS A 313 7.69 -31.59 11.76
N ARG A 314 7.87 -30.27 11.58
CA ARG A 314 7.53 -29.57 10.34
C ARG A 314 8.31 -30.07 9.14
N SER A 315 9.63 -30.35 9.29
CA SER A 315 10.46 -30.93 8.23
C SER A 315 9.98 -32.31 7.83
N ALA A 316 9.63 -33.18 8.79
CA ALA A 316 9.05 -34.48 8.50
C ALA A 316 7.72 -34.39 7.73
N THR A 317 6.85 -33.45 8.11
CA THR A 317 5.59 -33.17 7.39
C THR A 317 5.85 -32.71 5.95
N LEU A 318 6.80 -31.81 5.73
CA LEU A 318 7.18 -31.36 4.38
C LEU A 318 7.72 -32.48 3.52
N TYR A 319 8.57 -33.37 4.09
CA TYR A 319 9.07 -34.56 3.38
C TYR A 319 7.95 -35.55 3.02
N TRP A 320 7.00 -35.77 3.92
CA TRP A 320 5.86 -36.62 3.66
C TRP A 320 5.02 -36.06 2.50
N HIS A 321 4.68 -34.77 2.52
CA HIS A 321 3.95 -34.12 1.42
C HIS A 321 4.76 -34.13 0.11
N TYR A 322 6.07 -33.95 0.17
CA TYR A 322 6.93 -34.06 -1.00
C TYR A 322 6.88 -35.47 -1.64
N LEU A 323 6.91 -36.51 -0.82
CA LEU A 323 6.84 -37.90 -1.31
C LEU A 323 5.46 -38.23 -1.87
N THR A 324 4.39 -37.71 -1.28
CA THR A 324 2.99 -37.95 -1.70
C THR A 324 2.50 -36.97 -2.76
N HIS A 325 3.31 -36.04 -3.22
CA HIS A 325 2.93 -34.95 -4.14
C HIS A 325 2.24 -35.41 -5.44
N LYS A 326 2.46 -36.65 -5.91
CA LYS A 326 1.73 -37.22 -7.07
C LYS A 326 0.21 -37.41 -6.81
N ALA A 327 -0.19 -37.55 -5.56
CA ALA A 327 -1.59 -37.75 -5.20
C ALA A 327 -2.45 -36.46 -5.30
N PHE A 328 -1.83 -35.29 -5.16
CA PHE A 328 -2.52 -33.99 -5.19
C PHE A 328 -2.76 -33.42 -6.59
N LYS A 329 -2.15 -33.99 -7.64
CA LYS A 329 -2.36 -33.55 -9.03
C LYS A 329 -3.67 -34.05 -9.67
N LYS A 330 -4.43 -34.92 -9.00
CA LYS A 330 -5.64 -35.53 -9.56
C LYS A 330 -6.93 -34.82 -9.18
N ASP A 331 -6.89 -33.86 -8.23
CA ASP A 331 -8.11 -33.27 -7.66
C ASP A 331 -8.14 -31.73 -7.77
N CYS A 332 -7.45 -31.12 -8.76
CA CYS A 332 -7.57 -29.69 -9.10
C CYS A 332 -7.87 -29.52 -10.58
#